data_bec3ce3662b6fb64895bcd276ed99468
#
_entry.id   bec3ce3662b6fb64895bcd276ed99468
#
_cell.length_a   1.000
_cell.length_b   1.000
_cell.length_c   1.000
_cell.angle_alpha   90.00
_cell.angle_beta   90.00
_cell.angle_gamma   90.00
#
_symmetry.space_group_name_H-M   'P 1'
#
loop_
_entity.id
_entity.type
_entity.pdbx_description
1 polymer ?
#
loop_
_entity_poly.entity_id
_entity_poly.type
_entity_poly.pdbx_seq_one_letter_code
_entity_poly.pdbx_strand_id
1 'polypeptide(L)'
;GKVIDEREGKFAFRTVKLEQKPVDGGMMGYKILINDREVFIKGSNWVPAECFMGCMQDEKYDMLTDRAVDGNFNMLRVWGGGIYEKDIFYELCDKKGILVWQDIMLACADIPETDEAFVENMKKEVVYQVKRLRNHPSLVYWCGGNEKTGTYGLQICHGDYFVDVVLRGIITDLDDTRPYARQSPCALTEIGNDKTSGESHAGSFEPALSAGMDKYRELVSNTDVPFISECAIMGPSSRETLVKIFPEDQLWPMNEYWDDRLMDNPYAAILMTFAKREDYYATSLYGESSRVEQFIAKGMTVHAETMRAEMEYARANKERCGGFMNWMYSEIWPSATWAVIDYYGEPKQVYYQMKKSYAPVLLTFVQKKGGMTALTLVNDTDQAIKTKVTYGVKTLSGASVWKKTATLNVAANGVAQIIVEGEITQENAYLYAECKANGESLSTVYSYDMWHTCRFASKYTYKVKKTENGLAVTIKAKEFAKGITLRLPDNYKYTYSDNYFDMQAGEKKTVYIVGEAKAEDLTVTDFAKEIKNA
;
A
#
# COMPACT_ATOMS: atom_id res chain seq x y z
N GLY A 1 51.10 -19.07 6.80
CA GLY A 1 51.20 -18.16 5.68
C GLY A 1 50.87 -16.74 6.14
N LYS A 2 51.32 -15.74 5.43
CA LYS A 2 50.95 -14.34 5.68
C LYS A 2 49.67 -14.06 4.89
N VAL A 3 48.61 -13.52 5.56
CA VAL A 3 47.41 -13.04 4.86
C VAL A 3 47.82 -11.88 3.95
N ILE A 4 47.49 -11.95 2.67
CA ILE A 4 47.85 -10.95 1.66
C ILE A 4 46.64 -10.19 1.13
N ASP A 5 45.45 -10.73 1.33
CA ASP A 5 44.16 -10.08 1.02
C ASP A 5 43.06 -10.73 1.86
N GLU A 6 42.07 -9.96 2.27
CA GLU A 6 40.92 -10.41 3.05
C GLU A 6 39.65 -9.71 2.53
N ARG A 7 38.59 -10.47 2.38
CA ARG A 7 37.26 -9.94 2.02
C ARG A 7 36.24 -10.45 3.00
N GLU A 8 35.46 -9.54 3.55
CA GLU A 8 34.28 -9.86 4.33
C GLU A 8 33.03 -9.79 3.43
N GLY A 9 32.11 -10.72 3.61
CA GLY A 9 30.84 -10.76 2.91
C GLY A 9 29.74 -11.34 3.80
N LYS A 10 28.51 -10.91 3.59
CA LYS A 10 27.32 -11.46 4.22
C LYS A 10 26.64 -12.42 3.26
N PHE A 11 26.12 -13.53 3.77
CA PHE A 11 25.27 -14.44 3.02
C PHE A 11 24.18 -14.98 3.94
N ALA A 12 23.09 -15.48 3.36
CA ALA A 12 22.03 -16.12 4.12
C ALA A 12 21.58 -17.41 3.42
N PHE A 13 21.18 -18.38 4.25
CA PHE A 13 20.55 -19.60 3.76
C PHE A 13 19.05 -19.42 3.75
N ARG A 14 18.43 -19.56 2.59
CA ARG A 14 17.01 -19.58 2.43
C ARG A 14 16.60 -20.34 1.19
N THR A 15 15.40 -20.88 1.20
CA THR A 15 14.73 -21.40 -0.01
C THR A 15 13.62 -20.45 -0.41
N VAL A 16 13.39 -20.31 -1.71
CA VAL A 16 12.26 -19.57 -2.26
C VAL A 16 11.51 -20.47 -3.22
N LYS A 17 10.18 -20.50 -3.09
CA LYS A 17 9.31 -21.23 -4.01
C LYS A 17 8.12 -20.35 -4.35
N LEU A 18 7.71 -20.37 -5.62
CA LEU A 18 6.39 -19.93 -6.05
C LEU A 18 5.49 -21.17 -6.10
N GLU A 19 4.47 -21.20 -5.26
CA GLU A 19 3.49 -22.26 -5.26
C GLU A 19 2.22 -21.85 -6.01
N GLN A 20 1.90 -22.59 -7.06
CA GLN A 20 0.70 -22.43 -7.87
C GLN A 20 -0.09 -23.73 -7.79
N LYS A 21 -1.05 -23.78 -6.90
CA LYS A 21 -1.94 -24.93 -6.68
C LYS A 21 -3.39 -24.51 -6.84
N PRO A 22 -4.29 -25.42 -7.26
CA PRO A 22 -5.72 -25.15 -7.29
C PRO A 22 -6.21 -24.70 -5.90
N VAL A 23 -7.01 -23.62 -5.90
CA VAL A 23 -7.74 -23.12 -4.73
C VAL A 23 -9.23 -23.07 -5.04
N ASP A 24 -10.06 -22.86 -4.03
CA ASP A 24 -11.50 -22.79 -4.20
C ASP A 24 -11.91 -21.74 -5.25
N GLY A 25 -12.98 -22.02 -5.97
CA GLY A 25 -13.52 -21.13 -7.00
C GLY A 25 -12.87 -21.28 -8.37
N GLY A 26 -12.12 -22.36 -8.62
CA GLY A 26 -11.53 -22.67 -9.94
C GLY A 26 -10.31 -21.82 -10.28
N MET A 27 -9.68 -21.21 -9.27
CA MET A 27 -8.46 -20.43 -9.45
C MET A 27 -7.21 -21.26 -9.13
N MET A 28 -6.09 -20.83 -9.70
CA MET A 28 -4.74 -21.28 -9.32
C MET A 28 -4.15 -20.27 -8.34
N GLY A 29 -3.86 -20.70 -7.11
CA GLY A 29 -3.20 -19.86 -6.13
C GLY A 29 -1.84 -19.35 -6.62
N TYR A 30 -1.37 -18.25 -6.03
CA TYR A 30 -0.08 -17.64 -6.34
C TYR A 30 0.61 -17.23 -5.03
N LYS A 31 1.36 -18.16 -4.44
CA LYS A 31 1.90 -18.00 -3.10
C LYS A 31 3.41 -18.09 -3.10
N ILE A 32 4.06 -17.15 -2.42
CA ILE A 32 5.50 -17.16 -2.21
C ILE A 32 5.80 -17.84 -0.89
N LEU A 33 6.65 -18.88 -0.94
CA LEU A 33 7.14 -19.59 0.23
C LEU A 33 8.61 -19.25 0.46
N ILE A 34 8.93 -18.84 1.68
CA ILE A 34 10.30 -18.63 2.16
C ILE A 34 10.57 -19.69 3.22
N ASN A 35 11.60 -20.51 3.01
CA ASN A 35 11.93 -21.65 3.89
C ASN A 35 10.69 -22.55 4.14
N ASP A 36 9.99 -22.87 3.07
CA ASP A 36 8.76 -23.68 3.04
C ASP A 36 7.59 -23.11 3.87
N ARG A 37 7.65 -21.85 4.28
CA ARG A 37 6.56 -21.14 4.96
C ARG A 37 5.91 -20.17 3.99
N GLU A 38 4.58 -20.24 3.89
CA GLU A 38 3.80 -19.29 3.14
C GLU A 38 3.90 -17.90 3.76
N VAL A 39 4.26 -16.91 2.95
CA VAL A 39 4.33 -15.51 3.32
C VAL A 39 3.29 -14.74 2.52
N PHE A 40 2.29 -14.17 3.20
CA PHE A 40 1.41 -13.20 2.53
C PHE A 40 2.23 -11.95 2.20
N ILE A 41 2.32 -11.61 0.92
CA ILE A 41 3.08 -10.44 0.48
C ILE A 41 2.31 -9.17 0.81
N LYS A 42 2.95 -8.30 1.58
CA LYS A 42 2.53 -6.96 1.99
C LYS A 42 3.52 -5.98 1.38
N GLY A 43 3.28 -5.63 0.13
CA GLY A 43 4.31 -4.97 -0.66
C GLY A 43 3.89 -3.63 -1.24
N SER A 44 4.84 -3.05 -1.97
CA SER A 44 4.66 -1.86 -2.78
C SER A 44 5.60 -1.89 -3.98
N ASN A 45 5.21 -1.19 -5.05
CA ASN A 45 6.04 -1.04 -6.23
C ASN A 45 7.03 0.11 -6.01
N TRP A 46 8.31 -0.20 -6.14
CA TRP A 46 9.40 0.74 -6.03
C TRP A 46 9.72 1.30 -7.41
N VAL A 47 9.48 2.58 -7.60
CA VAL A 47 10.06 3.38 -8.69
C VAL A 47 11.34 4.05 -8.17
N PRO A 48 12.26 4.52 -9.03
CA PRO A 48 13.41 5.29 -8.56
C PRO A 48 12.97 6.45 -7.67
N ALA A 49 13.59 6.59 -6.50
CA ALA A 49 13.21 7.64 -5.56
C ALA A 49 13.78 9.03 -5.93
N GLU A 50 14.43 9.13 -7.09
CA GLU A 50 15.02 10.35 -7.63
C GLU A 50 15.09 10.26 -9.16
N CYS A 51 14.54 11.25 -9.87
CA CYS A 51 14.58 11.27 -11.34
C CYS A 51 16.00 11.56 -11.89
N PHE A 52 16.80 12.32 -11.15
CA PHE A 52 18.21 12.52 -11.45
C PHE A 52 19.06 11.50 -10.70
N MET A 53 19.24 10.31 -11.27
CA MET A 53 19.84 9.14 -10.61
C MET A 53 21.20 9.43 -9.94
N GLY A 54 21.99 10.35 -10.51
CA GLY A 54 23.26 10.81 -9.94
C GLY A 54 23.11 11.60 -8.63
N CYS A 55 21.92 12.14 -8.35
CA CYS A 55 21.62 12.90 -7.14
C CYS A 55 21.08 12.02 -5.99
N MET A 56 20.77 10.75 -6.26
CA MET A 56 20.25 9.85 -5.24
C MET A 56 21.27 9.58 -4.14
N GLN A 57 20.92 9.96 -2.91
CA GLN A 57 21.78 9.81 -1.71
C GLN A 57 21.46 8.50 -0.97
N ASP A 58 22.48 7.94 -0.32
CA ASP A 58 22.36 6.69 0.44
C ASP A 58 21.41 6.84 1.63
N GLU A 59 21.37 8.03 2.26
CA GLU A 59 20.48 8.35 3.37
C GLU A 59 19.00 8.29 2.94
N LYS A 60 18.67 8.60 1.68
CA LYS A 60 17.30 8.49 1.16
C LYS A 60 16.89 7.03 1.03
N TYR A 61 17.79 6.15 0.58
CA TYR A 61 17.56 4.71 0.60
C TYR A 61 17.33 4.17 2.02
N ASP A 62 18.17 4.59 2.98
CA ASP A 62 18.05 4.16 4.36
C ASP A 62 16.71 4.61 4.97
N MET A 63 16.35 5.88 4.80
CA MET A 63 15.09 6.45 5.27
C MET A 63 13.87 5.74 4.65
N LEU A 64 13.85 5.51 3.34
CA LEU A 64 12.73 4.86 2.68
C LEU A 64 12.60 3.38 3.09
N THR A 65 13.70 2.66 3.23
CA THR A 65 13.66 1.26 3.71
C THR A 65 13.30 1.17 5.20
N ASP A 66 13.67 2.15 6.04
CA ASP A 66 13.16 2.25 7.42
C ASP A 66 11.66 2.47 7.45
N ARG A 67 11.14 3.34 6.57
CA ARG A 67 9.69 3.53 6.41
C ARG A 67 8.98 2.25 5.97
N ALA A 68 9.61 1.43 5.12
CA ALA A 68 9.01 0.16 4.72
C ALA A 68 8.88 -0.80 5.92
N VAL A 69 9.91 -0.91 6.75
CA VAL A 69 9.86 -1.72 7.98
C VAL A 69 8.81 -1.19 8.96
N ASP A 70 8.83 0.13 9.24
CA ASP A 70 7.85 0.78 10.13
C ASP A 70 6.42 0.62 9.62
N GLY A 71 6.22 0.65 8.30
CA GLY A 71 4.92 0.46 7.63
C GLY A 71 4.46 -1.00 7.51
N ASN A 72 5.21 -1.98 8.07
CA ASN A 72 4.95 -3.41 7.96
C ASN A 72 4.97 -3.96 6.51
N PHE A 73 5.65 -3.27 5.60
CA PHE A 73 5.92 -3.81 4.26
C PHE A 73 6.97 -4.91 4.36
N ASN A 74 6.74 -6.02 3.66
CA ASN A 74 7.69 -7.13 3.62
C ASN A 74 8.29 -7.36 2.23
N MET A 75 7.83 -6.63 1.19
CA MET A 75 8.38 -6.71 -0.16
C MET A 75 8.36 -5.36 -0.87
N LEU A 76 9.41 -5.09 -1.63
CA LEU A 76 9.47 -3.99 -2.59
C LEU A 76 9.77 -4.57 -3.98
N ARG A 77 8.95 -4.23 -4.98
CA ARG A 77 9.18 -4.59 -6.37
C ARG A 77 9.90 -3.45 -7.08
N VAL A 78 11.13 -3.69 -7.51
CA VAL A 78 11.88 -2.77 -8.37
C VAL A 78 11.28 -2.86 -9.76
N TRP A 79 10.50 -1.86 -10.11
CA TRP A 79 9.71 -1.79 -11.33
C TRP A 79 10.57 -1.64 -12.60
N GLY A 80 10.18 -2.33 -13.66
CA GLY A 80 10.92 -2.40 -14.92
C GLY A 80 10.99 -1.11 -15.74
N GLY A 81 10.19 -0.09 -15.39
CA GLY A 81 10.30 1.26 -15.98
C GLY A 81 11.27 2.18 -15.26
N GLY A 82 12.02 1.66 -14.29
CA GLY A 82 13.00 2.41 -13.50
C GLY A 82 14.44 2.09 -13.87
N ILE A 83 15.23 1.77 -12.85
CA ILE A 83 16.64 1.36 -12.96
C ILE A 83 16.91 0.14 -12.07
N TYR A 84 17.97 -0.60 -12.35
CA TYR A 84 18.57 -1.47 -11.32
C TYR A 84 19.19 -0.57 -10.26
N GLU A 85 18.70 -0.66 -9.05
CA GLU A 85 19.11 0.24 -7.96
C GLU A 85 20.59 0.05 -7.57
N LYS A 86 21.14 1.02 -6.82
CA LYS A 86 22.51 0.92 -6.25
C LYS A 86 22.60 -0.26 -5.29
N ASP A 87 23.80 -0.82 -5.11
CA ASP A 87 24.04 -1.95 -4.21
C ASP A 87 23.54 -1.69 -2.79
N ILE A 88 23.67 -0.46 -2.30
CA ILE A 88 23.16 -0.06 -0.97
C ILE A 88 21.66 -0.35 -0.78
N PHE A 89 20.82 -0.23 -1.81
CA PHE A 89 19.40 -0.56 -1.72
C PHE A 89 19.21 -2.04 -1.35
N TYR A 90 19.87 -2.93 -2.07
CA TYR A 90 19.78 -4.38 -1.82
C TYR A 90 20.41 -4.77 -0.49
N GLU A 91 21.55 -4.17 -0.10
CA GLU A 91 22.18 -4.38 1.20
C GLU A 91 21.27 -3.95 2.36
N LEU A 92 20.56 -2.85 2.22
CA LEU A 92 19.55 -2.39 3.20
C LEU A 92 18.37 -3.34 3.27
N CYS A 93 17.87 -3.83 2.13
CA CYS A 93 16.81 -4.84 2.10
C CYS A 93 17.27 -6.15 2.77
N ASP A 94 18.49 -6.61 2.50
CA ASP A 94 19.09 -7.77 3.16
C ASP A 94 19.16 -7.58 4.69
N LYS A 95 19.63 -6.42 5.13
CA LYS A 95 19.79 -6.09 6.55
C LYS A 95 18.46 -5.97 7.29
N LYS A 96 17.47 -5.37 6.63
CA LYS A 96 16.16 -5.02 7.23
C LYS A 96 15.10 -6.11 7.04
N GLY A 97 15.41 -7.17 6.27
CA GLY A 97 14.49 -8.28 6.02
C GLY A 97 13.35 -7.94 5.07
N ILE A 98 13.58 -7.04 4.13
CA ILE A 98 12.63 -6.65 3.08
C ILE A 98 12.90 -7.53 1.86
N LEU A 99 11.91 -8.28 1.39
CA LEU A 99 12.00 -9.07 0.18
C LEU A 99 12.04 -8.15 -1.05
N VAL A 100 12.78 -8.56 -2.08
CA VAL A 100 12.89 -7.82 -3.34
C VAL A 100 12.37 -8.68 -4.49
N TRP A 101 11.45 -8.10 -5.24
CA TRP A 101 11.05 -8.55 -6.57
C TRP A 101 11.75 -7.66 -7.58
N GLN A 102 12.56 -8.22 -8.48
CA GLN A 102 13.34 -7.47 -9.46
C GLN A 102 12.80 -7.68 -10.86
N ASP A 103 12.32 -6.60 -11.49
CA ASP A 103 12.06 -6.59 -12.93
C ASP A 103 13.35 -6.35 -13.73
N ILE A 104 13.42 -6.92 -14.91
CA ILE A 104 14.33 -6.44 -15.97
C ILE A 104 13.80 -5.08 -16.47
N MET A 105 14.70 -4.16 -16.83
CA MET A 105 14.34 -2.78 -17.18
C MET A 105 13.67 -2.69 -18.55
N LEU A 106 12.47 -3.26 -18.61
CA LEU A 106 11.57 -3.26 -19.76
C LEU A 106 10.16 -2.91 -19.26
N ALA A 107 9.50 -1.90 -19.83
CA ALA A 107 8.16 -1.49 -19.40
C ALA A 107 7.32 -0.89 -20.53
N CYS A 108 6.04 -1.31 -20.58
CA CYS A 108 4.95 -0.66 -21.30
C CYS A 108 5.20 -0.32 -22.80
N ALA A 109 6.14 -1.00 -23.44
CA ALA A 109 6.47 -0.79 -24.85
C ALA A 109 6.88 -2.09 -25.54
N ASP A 110 6.78 -2.15 -26.85
CA ASP A 110 7.25 -3.27 -27.65
C ASP A 110 8.76 -3.46 -27.47
N ILE A 111 9.18 -4.73 -27.48
CA ILE A 111 10.59 -5.09 -27.46
C ILE A 111 11.02 -5.37 -28.90
N PRO A 112 12.07 -4.70 -29.41
CA PRO A 112 12.59 -4.94 -30.77
C PRO A 112 13.40 -6.25 -30.78
N GLU A 113 12.73 -7.38 -30.54
CA GLU A 113 13.37 -8.70 -30.40
C GLU A 113 13.98 -9.26 -31.71
N THR A 114 13.70 -8.62 -32.83
CA THR A 114 14.32 -8.91 -34.13
C THR A 114 15.56 -8.05 -34.44
N ASP A 115 15.85 -7.05 -33.60
CA ASP A 115 17.07 -6.24 -33.69
C ASP A 115 18.20 -6.94 -32.94
N GLU A 116 19.14 -7.53 -33.67
CA GLU A 116 20.27 -8.27 -33.09
C GLU A 116 21.13 -7.41 -32.16
N ALA A 117 21.33 -6.13 -32.49
CA ALA A 117 22.15 -5.23 -31.67
C ALA A 117 21.48 -4.94 -30.32
N PHE A 118 20.18 -4.71 -30.31
CA PHE A 118 19.40 -4.56 -29.10
C PHE A 118 19.45 -5.84 -28.25
N VAL A 119 19.15 -6.98 -28.85
CA VAL A 119 19.13 -8.27 -28.17
C VAL A 119 20.46 -8.60 -27.52
N GLU A 120 21.57 -8.44 -28.26
CA GLU A 120 22.91 -8.72 -27.72
C GLU A 120 23.32 -7.73 -26.61
N ASN A 121 22.90 -6.47 -26.68
CA ASN A 121 23.13 -5.50 -25.62
C ASN A 121 22.35 -5.87 -24.34
N MET A 122 21.07 -6.19 -24.48
CA MET A 122 20.23 -6.61 -23.36
C MET A 122 20.73 -7.91 -22.70
N LYS A 123 21.18 -8.88 -23.50
CA LYS A 123 21.80 -10.11 -22.93
C LYS A 123 23.00 -9.77 -22.04
N LYS A 124 23.89 -8.87 -22.49
CA LYS A 124 25.06 -8.45 -21.69
C LYS A 124 24.63 -7.76 -20.39
N GLU A 125 23.65 -6.86 -20.47
CA GLU A 125 23.09 -6.17 -19.31
C GLU A 125 22.52 -7.17 -18.31
N VAL A 126 21.64 -8.07 -18.75
CA VAL A 126 20.98 -9.05 -17.86
C VAL A 126 22.00 -10.00 -17.24
N VAL A 127 22.97 -10.52 -18.00
CA VAL A 127 24.06 -11.34 -17.45
C VAL A 127 24.84 -10.60 -16.35
N TYR A 128 25.14 -9.32 -16.59
CA TYR A 128 25.83 -8.49 -15.59
C TYR A 128 24.98 -8.31 -14.32
N GLN A 129 23.71 -7.91 -14.48
CA GLN A 129 22.84 -7.61 -13.37
C GLN A 129 22.47 -8.86 -12.55
N VAL A 130 22.19 -9.97 -13.20
CA VAL A 130 21.93 -11.22 -12.47
C VAL A 130 23.16 -11.66 -11.66
N LYS A 131 24.35 -11.59 -12.22
CA LYS A 131 25.60 -11.90 -11.49
C LYS A 131 25.84 -10.94 -10.31
N ARG A 132 25.49 -9.66 -10.46
CA ARG A 132 25.59 -8.65 -9.41
C ARG A 132 24.60 -8.94 -8.26
N LEU A 133 23.34 -9.24 -8.60
CA LEU A 133 22.24 -9.25 -7.64
C LEU A 133 21.91 -10.62 -7.04
N ARG A 134 22.25 -11.72 -7.71
CA ARG A 134 21.85 -13.08 -7.28
C ARG A 134 22.34 -13.50 -5.90
N ASN A 135 23.35 -12.83 -5.34
CA ASN A 135 23.87 -13.14 -4.01
C ASN A 135 23.11 -12.43 -2.87
N HIS A 136 22.20 -11.51 -3.18
CA HIS A 136 21.36 -10.84 -2.18
C HIS A 136 20.25 -11.78 -1.70
N PRO A 137 20.22 -12.14 -0.40
CA PRO A 137 19.17 -13.03 0.12
C PRO A 137 17.77 -12.40 0.09
N SER A 138 17.67 -11.09 0.13
CA SER A 138 16.42 -10.34 -0.01
C SER A 138 15.78 -10.52 -1.38
N LEU A 139 16.58 -10.68 -2.44
CA LEU A 139 16.07 -10.91 -3.78
C LEU A 139 15.42 -12.30 -3.87
N VAL A 140 14.11 -12.36 -4.10
CA VAL A 140 13.33 -13.60 -4.08
C VAL A 140 12.60 -13.90 -5.38
N TYR A 141 12.54 -12.92 -6.30
CA TYR A 141 11.76 -13.06 -7.52
C TYR A 141 12.37 -12.28 -8.68
N TRP A 142 12.51 -12.92 -9.84
CA TRP A 142 12.90 -12.30 -11.09
C TRP A 142 11.69 -12.14 -12.02
N CYS A 143 11.59 -11.00 -12.72
CA CYS A 143 10.53 -10.72 -13.67
C CYS A 143 11.11 -10.12 -14.94
N GLY A 144 10.62 -10.55 -16.09
CA GLY A 144 11.10 -10.11 -17.41
C GLY A 144 10.71 -8.68 -17.79
N GLY A 145 9.92 -7.99 -16.97
CA GLY A 145 9.54 -6.60 -17.15
C GLY A 145 8.10 -6.29 -16.78
N ASN A 146 7.65 -5.08 -17.06
CA ASN A 146 6.32 -4.59 -16.74
C ASN A 146 5.45 -4.43 -17.98
N GLU A 147 4.21 -4.98 -17.97
CA GLU A 147 3.16 -4.74 -18.98
C GLU A 147 3.64 -4.85 -20.43
N LYS A 148 4.38 -5.91 -20.74
CA LYS A 148 5.06 -6.07 -22.03
C LYS A 148 4.20 -6.75 -23.10
N THR A 149 3.39 -7.72 -22.70
CA THR A 149 2.65 -8.56 -23.65
C THR A 149 1.25 -8.88 -23.14
N GLY A 150 0.22 -8.75 -24.00
CA GLY A 150 -1.14 -9.23 -23.75
C GLY A 150 -1.84 -8.72 -22.47
N THR A 151 -1.32 -7.66 -21.85
CA THR A 151 -1.75 -7.21 -20.52
C THR A 151 -3.21 -6.80 -20.47
N TYR A 152 -3.69 -6.10 -21.49
CA TYR A 152 -5.04 -5.53 -21.50
C TYR A 152 -5.96 -6.12 -22.58
N GLY A 153 -5.56 -7.20 -23.24
CA GLY A 153 -6.34 -7.86 -24.27
C GLY A 153 -6.57 -7.05 -25.56
N LEU A 154 -6.09 -5.82 -25.60
CA LEU A 154 -6.28 -4.87 -26.71
C LEU A 154 -4.98 -4.53 -27.45
N GLN A 155 -3.82 -4.83 -26.89
CA GLN A 155 -2.51 -4.57 -27.49
C GLN A 155 -1.74 -5.88 -27.58
N ILE A 156 -1.34 -6.24 -28.78
CA ILE A 156 -0.32 -7.26 -29.03
C ILE A 156 1.02 -6.53 -28.92
N CYS A 157 1.66 -6.65 -27.76
CA CYS A 157 3.04 -6.16 -27.60
C CYS A 157 4.00 -7.23 -28.12
N HIS A 158 4.95 -6.86 -28.94
CA HIS A 158 6.01 -7.75 -29.40
C HIS A 158 7.07 -7.93 -28.31
N GLY A 159 7.72 -9.09 -28.28
CA GLY A 159 8.80 -9.40 -27.34
C GLY A 159 8.59 -10.63 -26.48
N ASP A 160 7.57 -11.44 -26.73
CA ASP A 160 7.29 -12.67 -25.99
C ASP A 160 8.44 -13.68 -26.07
N TYR A 161 9.03 -13.86 -27.26
CA TYR A 161 10.17 -14.76 -27.41
C TYR A 161 11.37 -14.27 -26.59
N PHE A 162 11.61 -12.98 -26.58
CA PHE A 162 12.72 -12.41 -25.83
C PHE A 162 12.55 -12.63 -24.31
N VAL A 163 11.40 -12.33 -23.74
CA VAL A 163 11.18 -12.46 -22.30
C VAL A 163 10.98 -13.93 -21.87
N ASP A 164 10.28 -14.73 -22.65
CA ASP A 164 9.95 -16.12 -22.27
C ASP A 164 11.06 -17.12 -22.58
N VAL A 165 11.86 -16.88 -23.59
CA VAL A 165 12.90 -17.82 -24.03
C VAL A 165 14.28 -17.28 -23.69
N VAL A 166 14.62 -16.07 -24.19
CA VAL A 166 15.97 -15.54 -24.08
C VAL A 166 16.29 -15.13 -22.63
N LEU A 167 15.47 -14.28 -22.03
CA LEU A 167 15.70 -13.83 -20.64
C LEU A 167 15.53 -14.97 -19.64
N ARG A 168 14.51 -15.79 -19.79
CA ARG A 168 14.31 -16.97 -18.95
C ARG A 168 15.54 -17.88 -18.97
N GLY A 169 16.06 -18.19 -20.16
CA GLY A 169 17.25 -19.02 -20.29
C GLY A 169 18.45 -18.43 -19.56
N ILE A 170 18.76 -17.16 -19.79
CA ILE A 170 19.89 -16.48 -19.12
C ILE A 170 19.72 -16.47 -17.59
N ILE A 171 18.54 -16.10 -17.12
CA ILE A 171 18.29 -15.96 -15.66
C ILE A 171 18.34 -17.33 -14.99
N THR A 172 17.68 -18.34 -15.53
CA THR A 172 17.68 -19.69 -14.93
C THR A 172 19.05 -20.37 -14.98
N ASP A 173 19.86 -20.12 -16.01
CA ASP A 173 21.23 -20.64 -16.10
C ASP A 173 22.17 -19.99 -15.05
N LEU A 174 21.92 -18.72 -14.70
CA LEU A 174 22.75 -17.97 -13.76
C LEU A 174 22.24 -18.03 -12.32
N ASP A 175 20.93 -18.23 -12.12
CA ASP A 175 20.27 -18.25 -10.83
C ASP A 175 19.00 -19.14 -10.90
N ASP A 176 19.16 -20.41 -10.62
CA ASP A 176 18.10 -21.44 -10.55
C ASP A 176 17.39 -21.49 -9.18
N THR A 177 17.76 -20.59 -8.27
CA THR A 177 17.27 -20.60 -6.87
C THR A 177 16.03 -19.75 -6.64
N ARG A 178 15.58 -19.02 -7.67
CA ARG A 178 14.44 -18.10 -7.60
C ARG A 178 13.47 -18.35 -8.76
N PRO A 179 12.15 -18.14 -8.52
CA PRO A 179 11.19 -18.15 -9.61
C PRO A 179 11.41 -16.99 -10.57
N TYR A 180 11.02 -17.21 -11.82
CA TYR A 180 11.02 -16.22 -12.89
C TYR A 180 9.64 -16.14 -13.53
N ALA A 181 9.08 -14.91 -13.65
CA ALA A 181 7.93 -14.63 -14.50
C ALA A 181 8.35 -13.88 -15.76
N ARG A 182 7.68 -14.15 -16.88
CA ARG A 182 7.98 -13.46 -18.14
C ARG A 182 7.72 -11.95 -18.09
N GLN A 183 6.76 -11.51 -17.29
CA GLN A 183 6.37 -10.12 -17.06
C GLN A 183 5.50 -10.00 -15.81
N SER A 184 5.12 -8.79 -15.43
CA SER A 184 4.02 -8.48 -14.52
C SER A 184 3.05 -7.51 -15.23
N PRO A 185 1.74 -7.77 -15.29
CA PRO A 185 1.05 -8.94 -14.74
C PRO A 185 1.31 -10.21 -15.58
N CYS A 186 1.28 -11.36 -14.93
CA CYS A 186 1.54 -12.63 -15.57
C CYS A 186 0.56 -13.72 -15.09
N ALA A 187 -0.14 -14.33 -16.03
CA ALA A 187 -1.03 -15.46 -15.77
C ALA A 187 -0.54 -16.74 -16.46
N LEU A 188 -1.17 -17.88 -16.18
CA LEU A 188 -0.96 -19.12 -16.91
C LEU A 188 -1.62 -19.12 -18.29
N THR A 189 -2.51 -18.17 -18.53
CA THR A 189 -3.13 -17.90 -19.83
C THR A 189 -2.34 -16.82 -20.58
N GLU A 190 -2.71 -16.58 -21.83
CA GLU A 190 -2.12 -15.50 -22.65
C GLU A 190 -2.57 -14.10 -22.19
N ILE A 191 -3.62 -14.02 -21.37
CA ILE A 191 -4.16 -12.75 -20.85
C ILE A 191 -3.43 -12.37 -19.56
N GLY A 192 -2.64 -11.32 -19.57
CA GLY A 192 -1.82 -10.90 -18.44
C GLY A 192 -2.62 -10.66 -17.15
N ASN A 193 -3.79 -10.03 -17.23
CA ASN A 193 -4.68 -9.77 -16.09
C ASN A 193 -5.79 -10.83 -15.92
N ASP A 194 -5.50 -12.09 -16.21
CA ASP A 194 -6.44 -13.19 -15.93
C ASP A 194 -6.66 -13.32 -14.42
N LYS A 195 -7.94 -13.29 -14.02
CA LYS A 195 -8.33 -13.38 -12.61
C LYS A 195 -8.29 -14.80 -12.05
N THR A 196 -8.02 -15.80 -12.88
CA THR A 196 -8.05 -17.22 -12.48
C THR A 196 -6.68 -17.77 -12.15
N SER A 197 -5.61 -17.10 -12.55
CA SER A 197 -4.24 -17.58 -12.35
C SER A 197 -3.22 -16.43 -12.34
N GLY A 198 -2.07 -16.68 -11.76
CA GLY A 198 -0.97 -15.72 -11.77
C GLY A 198 -1.15 -14.54 -10.83
N GLU A 199 -0.59 -13.40 -11.24
CA GLU A 199 -0.71 -12.13 -10.53
C GLU A 199 -1.26 -11.06 -11.48
N SER A 200 -1.96 -10.08 -10.90
CA SER A 200 -2.74 -9.12 -11.66
C SER A 200 -2.48 -7.69 -11.23
N HIS A 201 -2.48 -6.76 -12.19
CA HIS A 201 -2.69 -5.34 -11.95
C HIS A 201 -4.20 -5.13 -11.82
N ALA A 202 -4.71 -5.19 -10.59
CA ALA A 202 -6.14 -5.25 -10.28
C ALA A 202 -6.50 -4.27 -9.17
N GLY A 203 -7.81 -4.06 -8.97
CA GLY A 203 -8.32 -3.01 -8.10
C GLY A 203 -8.60 -1.74 -8.91
N SER A 204 -8.58 -0.59 -8.23
CA SER A 204 -8.80 0.71 -8.89
C SER A 204 -10.21 0.86 -9.45
N PHE A 205 -11.21 0.71 -8.58
CA PHE A 205 -12.62 0.88 -8.93
C PHE A 205 -13.14 2.31 -8.68
N GLU A 206 -12.29 3.31 -8.69
CA GLU A 206 -12.59 4.69 -8.33
C GLU A 206 -13.76 5.30 -9.13
N PRO A 207 -14.02 4.92 -10.40
CA PRO A 207 -15.22 5.38 -11.09
C PRO A 207 -16.53 5.02 -10.37
N ALA A 208 -16.51 3.97 -9.52
CA ALA A 208 -17.67 3.58 -8.73
C ALA A 208 -17.91 4.46 -7.49
N LEU A 209 -16.96 5.33 -7.11
CA LEU A 209 -17.08 6.20 -5.93
C LEU A 209 -18.27 7.16 -6.02
N SER A 210 -18.71 7.53 -7.23
CA SER A 210 -19.94 8.31 -7.43
C SER A 210 -21.20 7.59 -6.95
N ALA A 211 -21.16 6.25 -6.85
CA ALA A 211 -22.23 5.43 -6.29
C ALA A 211 -21.98 5.06 -4.81
N GLY A 212 -20.96 5.66 -4.20
CA GLY A 212 -20.60 5.49 -2.80
C GLY A 212 -19.59 4.41 -2.50
N MET A 213 -19.07 4.44 -1.27
CA MET A 213 -18.02 3.52 -0.82
C MET A 213 -18.50 2.06 -0.70
N ASP A 214 -19.80 1.84 -0.46
CA ASP A 214 -20.36 0.49 -0.42
C ASP A 214 -20.35 -0.17 -1.80
N LYS A 215 -20.59 0.61 -2.86
CA LYS A 215 -20.46 0.12 -4.23
C LYS A 215 -19.01 -0.20 -4.59
N TYR A 216 -18.07 0.61 -4.13
CA TYR A 216 -16.64 0.33 -4.27
C TYR A 216 -16.29 -1.02 -3.62
N ARG A 217 -16.65 -1.23 -2.37
CA ARG A 217 -16.41 -2.47 -1.62
C ARG A 217 -17.10 -3.69 -2.25
N GLU A 218 -18.29 -3.50 -2.83
CA GLU A 218 -18.99 -4.56 -3.59
C GLU A 218 -18.13 -5.02 -4.78
N LEU A 219 -17.57 -4.09 -5.56
CA LEU A 219 -16.70 -4.43 -6.68
C LEU A 219 -15.42 -5.12 -6.22
N VAL A 220 -14.80 -4.64 -5.14
CA VAL A 220 -13.65 -5.29 -4.51
C VAL A 220 -14.01 -6.73 -4.13
N SER A 221 -15.15 -6.94 -3.46
CA SER A 221 -15.58 -8.27 -3.01
C SER A 221 -15.95 -9.24 -4.16
N ASN A 222 -16.20 -8.70 -5.35
CA ASN A 222 -16.47 -9.49 -6.55
C ASN A 222 -15.22 -9.74 -7.41
N THR A 223 -14.07 -9.19 -7.00
CA THR A 223 -12.81 -9.33 -7.72
C THR A 223 -11.87 -10.24 -6.93
N ASP A 224 -12.05 -11.54 -7.11
CA ASP A 224 -11.09 -12.52 -6.60
C ASP A 224 -9.95 -12.66 -7.59
N VAL A 225 -8.72 -12.48 -7.13
CA VAL A 225 -7.49 -12.70 -7.89
C VAL A 225 -6.46 -13.40 -7.00
N PRO A 226 -5.60 -14.27 -7.58
CA PRO A 226 -4.64 -15.03 -6.79
C PRO A 226 -3.55 -14.16 -6.14
N PHE A 227 -3.24 -12.99 -6.74
CA PHE A 227 -2.27 -12.03 -6.22
C PHE A 227 -2.48 -10.67 -6.90
N ILE A 228 -2.44 -9.59 -6.13
CA ILE A 228 -2.49 -8.21 -6.65
C ILE A 228 -1.08 -7.64 -6.61
N SER A 229 -0.44 -7.54 -7.79
CA SER A 229 0.92 -7.02 -7.94
C SER A 229 0.98 -5.52 -8.16
N GLU A 230 -0.12 -4.92 -8.65
CA GLU A 230 -0.31 -3.47 -8.67
C GLU A 230 -1.78 -3.13 -8.39
N CYS A 231 -1.99 -2.13 -7.52
CA CYS A 231 -3.26 -1.47 -7.30
C CYS A 231 -3.02 0.05 -7.31
N ALA A 232 -3.44 0.72 -8.38
CA ALA A 232 -3.12 2.11 -8.66
C ALA A 232 -4.25 3.04 -8.21
N ILE A 233 -4.21 3.50 -6.97
CA ILE A 233 -5.14 4.48 -6.40
C ILE A 233 -4.37 5.77 -6.10
N MET A 234 -4.96 6.93 -6.43
CA MET A 234 -4.33 8.24 -6.32
C MET A 234 -4.81 9.02 -5.11
N GLY A 235 -3.98 9.93 -4.65
CA GLY A 235 -4.34 10.92 -3.64
C GLY A 235 -3.27 11.98 -3.42
N PRO A 236 -3.68 13.22 -3.09
CA PRO A 236 -2.78 14.36 -2.99
C PRO A 236 -1.74 14.19 -1.88
N SER A 237 -0.69 14.99 -1.96
CA SER A 237 0.29 15.19 -0.89
C SER A 237 -0.17 16.25 0.12
N SER A 238 0.56 16.44 1.22
CA SER A 238 0.29 17.48 2.21
C SER A 238 0.42 18.89 1.62
N ARG A 239 -0.21 19.89 2.27
CA ARG A 239 -0.04 21.29 1.85
C ARG A 239 1.42 21.71 1.89
N GLU A 240 2.18 21.25 2.88
CA GLU A 240 3.60 21.54 3.04
C GLU A 240 4.43 21.02 1.85
N THR A 241 4.03 19.91 1.30
CA THR A 241 4.63 19.37 0.07
C THR A 241 4.17 20.15 -1.17
N LEU A 242 2.86 20.40 -1.30
CA LEU A 242 2.31 21.08 -2.46
C LEU A 242 2.88 22.49 -2.66
N VAL A 243 3.10 23.27 -1.60
CA VAL A 243 3.72 24.61 -1.69
C VAL A 243 5.19 24.61 -2.12
N LYS A 244 5.87 23.45 -2.07
CA LYS A 244 7.21 23.28 -2.64
C LYS A 244 7.17 22.94 -4.14
N ILE A 245 6.01 22.48 -4.62
CA ILE A 245 5.80 22.01 -5.99
C ILE A 245 5.12 23.11 -6.84
N PHE A 246 4.16 23.81 -6.24
CA PHE A 246 3.33 24.81 -6.92
C PHE A 246 3.61 26.21 -6.39
N PRO A 247 3.54 27.26 -7.24
CA PRO A 247 3.36 28.62 -6.75
C PRO A 247 2.10 28.72 -5.90
N GLU A 248 2.14 29.50 -4.81
CA GLU A 248 1.03 29.51 -3.84
C GLU A 248 -0.30 30.00 -4.44
N ASP A 249 -0.24 30.93 -5.39
CA ASP A 249 -1.39 31.43 -6.14
C ASP A 249 -1.94 30.45 -7.19
N GLN A 250 -1.24 29.33 -7.46
CA GLN A 250 -1.65 28.28 -8.38
C GLN A 250 -2.13 27.00 -7.67
N LEU A 251 -2.14 27.01 -6.34
CA LEU A 251 -2.57 25.84 -5.56
C LEU A 251 -4.07 25.56 -5.69
N TRP A 252 -4.89 26.59 -5.87
CA TRP A 252 -6.33 26.43 -5.97
C TRP A 252 -7.00 27.61 -6.69
N PRO A 253 -8.03 27.42 -7.52
CA PRO A 253 -8.53 26.10 -7.96
C PRO A 253 -7.54 25.35 -8.85
N MET A 254 -7.76 24.04 -9.03
CA MET A 254 -6.94 23.24 -9.97
C MET A 254 -6.95 23.86 -11.37
N ASN A 255 -5.80 23.86 -12.00
CA ASN A 255 -5.55 24.49 -13.29
C ASN A 255 -4.47 23.69 -14.06
N GLU A 256 -3.99 24.21 -15.18
CA GLU A 256 -2.97 23.59 -16.03
C GLU A 256 -1.65 23.26 -15.32
N TYR A 257 -1.26 23.99 -14.26
CA TYR A 257 -0.10 23.63 -13.46
C TYR A 257 -0.24 22.27 -12.78
N TRP A 258 -1.47 21.91 -12.35
CA TRP A 258 -1.73 20.61 -11.78
C TRP A 258 -1.59 19.50 -12.82
N ASP A 259 -2.11 19.71 -14.04
CA ASP A 259 -2.00 18.75 -15.13
C ASP A 259 -0.52 18.51 -15.49
N ASP A 260 0.28 19.57 -15.61
CA ASP A 260 1.72 19.48 -15.88
C ASP A 260 2.49 18.77 -14.75
N ARG A 261 2.14 19.03 -13.50
CA ARG A 261 2.86 18.48 -12.33
C ARG A 261 2.47 17.06 -11.99
N LEU A 262 1.28 16.61 -12.34
CA LEU A 262 0.85 15.23 -12.11
C LEU A 262 1.26 14.28 -13.23
N MET A 263 2.03 14.75 -14.23
CA MET A 263 2.59 13.95 -15.31
C MET A 263 1.53 13.20 -16.10
N ASP A 264 0.61 13.92 -16.70
CA ASP A 264 -0.29 13.30 -17.66
C ASP A 264 0.49 12.50 -18.69
N ASN A 265 0.15 11.22 -18.80
CA ASN A 265 0.78 10.36 -19.77
C ASN A 265 0.29 10.72 -21.18
N PRO A 266 1.14 11.30 -22.04
CA PRO A 266 0.71 11.73 -23.38
C PRO A 266 0.36 10.55 -24.29
N TYR A 267 0.73 9.32 -23.91
CA TYR A 267 0.45 8.09 -24.66
C TYR A 267 -0.80 7.36 -24.19
N ALA A 268 -1.36 7.73 -23.04
CA ALA A 268 -2.61 7.17 -22.61
C ALA A 268 -3.76 7.99 -23.18
N ALA A 269 -4.72 7.34 -23.83
CA ALA A 269 -6.02 7.94 -24.17
C ALA A 269 -6.82 8.14 -22.85
N ILE A 270 -6.40 9.09 -22.04
CA ILE A 270 -6.98 9.37 -20.74
C ILE A 270 -8.16 10.29 -20.97
N LEU A 271 -9.36 9.83 -20.63
CA LEU A 271 -10.58 10.62 -20.68
C LEU A 271 -10.56 11.81 -19.71
N MET A 272 -9.67 11.78 -18.71
CA MET A 272 -9.58 12.74 -17.63
C MET A 272 -8.12 12.82 -17.15
N THR A 273 -7.60 14.02 -16.95
CA THR A 273 -6.25 14.24 -16.40
C THR A 273 -6.14 13.69 -14.97
N PHE A 274 -4.94 13.41 -14.50
CA PHE A 274 -4.73 12.89 -13.15
C PHE A 274 -5.24 13.87 -12.09
N ALA A 275 -5.04 15.18 -12.26
CA ALA A 275 -5.58 16.20 -11.39
C ALA A 275 -7.12 16.13 -11.29
N LYS A 276 -7.80 16.04 -12.43
CA LYS A 276 -9.26 15.89 -12.47
C LYS A 276 -9.73 14.57 -11.88
N ARG A 277 -8.94 13.50 -11.99
CA ARG A 277 -9.25 12.20 -11.35
C ARG A 277 -9.18 12.31 -9.84
N GLU A 278 -8.15 12.94 -9.28
CA GLU A 278 -8.04 13.16 -7.83
C GLU A 278 -9.20 14.02 -7.30
N ASP A 279 -9.55 15.10 -8.01
CA ASP A 279 -10.68 15.93 -7.65
C ASP A 279 -12.01 15.16 -7.74
N TYR A 280 -12.19 14.36 -8.79
CA TYR A 280 -13.36 13.49 -8.94
C TYR A 280 -13.49 12.51 -7.76
N TYR A 281 -12.38 11.89 -7.31
CA TYR A 281 -12.41 10.96 -6.19
C TYR A 281 -12.78 11.66 -4.88
N ALA A 282 -12.15 12.80 -4.59
CA ALA A 282 -12.46 13.60 -3.41
C ALA A 282 -13.92 14.07 -3.40
N THR A 283 -14.38 14.60 -4.53
CA THR A 283 -15.74 15.16 -4.71
C THR A 283 -16.82 14.09 -4.66
N SER A 284 -16.57 12.90 -5.23
CA SER A 284 -17.54 11.79 -5.28
C SER A 284 -18.01 11.34 -3.89
N LEU A 285 -17.11 11.33 -2.90
CA LEU A 285 -17.47 10.88 -1.54
C LEU A 285 -17.76 12.03 -0.56
N TYR A 286 -17.12 13.20 -0.72
CA TYR A 286 -17.17 14.24 0.30
C TYR A 286 -17.65 15.60 -0.23
N GLY A 287 -18.12 15.65 -1.48
CA GLY A 287 -18.61 16.87 -2.12
C GLY A 287 -17.50 17.84 -2.52
N GLU A 288 -17.88 18.91 -3.24
CA GLU A 288 -16.95 19.91 -3.79
C GLU A 288 -16.08 20.58 -2.71
N SER A 289 -14.89 20.96 -3.12
CA SER A 289 -13.95 21.70 -2.28
C SER A 289 -13.88 23.17 -2.70
N SER A 290 -13.88 24.08 -1.73
CA SER A 290 -13.76 25.53 -1.96
C SER A 290 -12.33 26.05 -1.74
N ARG A 291 -11.43 25.23 -1.21
CA ARG A 291 -10.03 25.54 -0.93
C ARG A 291 -9.16 24.28 -0.93
N VAL A 292 -7.88 24.46 -1.13
CA VAL A 292 -6.93 23.34 -1.29
C VAL A 292 -6.87 22.41 -0.06
N GLU A 293 -7.00 22.93 1.16
CA GLU A 293 -6.96 22.11 2.38
C GLU A 293 -8.15 21.14 2.46
N GLN A 294 -9.33 21.55 1.99
CA GLN A 294 -10.49 20.65 1.89
C GLN A 294 -10.24 19.54 0.87
N PHE A 295 -9.72 19.89 -0.30
CA PHE A 295 -9.34 18.93 -1.33
C PHE A 295 -8.33 17.92 -0.78
N ILE A 296 -7.24 18.40 -0.14
CA ILE A 296 -6.21 17.53 0.44
C ILE A 296 -6.82 16.57 1.47
N ALA A 297 -7.58 17.08 2.43
CA ALA A 297 -8.18 16.24 3.48
C ALA A 297 -9.12 15.17 2.90
N LYS A 298 -9.95 15.54 1.93
CA LYS A 298 -10.88 14.63 1.26
C LYS A 298 -10.14 13.61 0.39
N GLY A 299 -9.24 14.07 -0.48
CA GLY A 299 -8.48 13.21 -1.39
C GLY A 299 -7.60 12.20 -0.66
N MET A 300 -6.84 12.64 0.36
CA MET A 300 -6.06 11.74 1.21
C MET A 300 -6.93 10.70 1.91
N THR A 301 -8.13 11.09 2.37
CA THR A 301 -9.05 10.18 3.05
C THR A 301 -9.61 9.15 2.07
N VAL A 302 -10.01 9.57 0.88
CA VAL A 302 -10.47 8.64 -0.18
C VAL A 302 -9.37 7.65 -0.56
N HIS A 303 -8.15 8.13 -0.79
CA HIS A 303 -7.00 7.27 -1.08
C HIS A 303 -6.78 6.21 0.01
N ALA A 304 -6.83 6.62 1.28
CA ALA A 304 -6.65 5.70 2.39
C ALA A 304 -7.80 4.69 2.54
N GLU A 305 -9.05 5.10 2.37
CA GLU A 305 -10.22 4.22 2.54
C GLU A 305 -10.38 3.23 1.38
N THR A 306 -10.13 3.64 0.16
CA THR A 306 -10.16 2.74 -1.02
C THR A 306 -9.03 1.72 -0.94
N MET A 307 -7.80 2.17 -0.63
CA MET A 307 -6.66 1.27 -0.43
C MET A 307 -6.92 0.29 0.73
N ARG A 308 -7.54 0.75 1.82
CA ARG A 308 -7.96 -0.11 2.93
C ARG A 308 -8.89 -1.22 2.47
N ALA A 309 -9.91 -0.88 1.66
CA ALA A 309 -10.89 -1.85 1.19
C ALA A 309 -10.22 -2.99 0.39
N GLU A 310 -9.31 -2.62 -0.52
CA GLU A 310 -8.55 -3.59 -1.35
C GLU A 310 -7.65 -4.50 -0.50
N MET A 311 -6.78 -3.88 0.31
CA MET A 311 -5.79 -4.63 1.10
C MET A 311 -6.44 -5.54 2.15
N GLU A 312 -7.44 -5.03 2.88
CA GLU A 312 -8.06 -5.79 3.96
C GLU A 312 -8.92 -6.93 3.40
N TYR A 313 -9.53 -6.73 2.20
CA TYR A 313 -10.21 -7.81 1.49
C TYR A 313 -9.21 -8.89 1.03
N ALA A 314 -8.10 -8.52 0.41
CA ALA A 314 -7.06 -9.46 -0.01
C ALA A 314 -6.53 -10.27 1.19
N ARG A 315 -6.22 -9.61 2.31
CA ARG A 315 -5.77 -10.27 3.54
C ARG A 315 -6.82 -11.17 4.18
N ALA A 316 -8.08 -10.77 4.16
CA ALA A 316 -9.20 -11.56 4.68
C ALA A 316 -9.45 -12.84 3.84
N ASN A 317 -8.92 -12.88 2.63
CA ASN A 317 -9.01 -14.01 1.70
C ASN A 317 -7.63 -14.60 1.36
N LYS A 318 -6.66 -14.50 2.28
CA LYS A 318 -5.26 -14.94 2.06
C LYS A 318 -5.11 -16.42 1.71
N GLU A 319 -6.11 -17.25 1.97
CA GLU A 319 -6.13 -18.64 1.52
C GLU A 319 -6.16 -18.74 -0.01
N ARG A 320 -6.74 -17.74 -0.68
CA ARG A 320 -6.90 -17.66 -2.14
C ARG A 320 -6.00 -16.62 -2.78
N CYS A 321 -5.66 -15.54 -2.04
CA CYS A 321 -4.82 -14.44 -2.48
C CYS A 321 -3.48 -14.49 -1.74
N GLY A 322 -2.35 -14.56 -2.45
CA GLY A 322 -1.01 -14.67 -1.86
C GLY A 322 -0.36 -13.33 -1.51
N GLY A 323 -0.92 -12.20 -1.96
CA GLY A 323 -0.33 -10.90 -1.66
C GLY A 323 -1.06 -9.71 -2.27
N PHE A 324 -0.70 -8.55 -1.75
CA PHE A 324 -1.17 -7.26 -2.22
C PHE A 324 0.00 -6.27 -2.28
N MET A 325 0.12 -5.57 -3.42
CA MET A 325 1.10 -4.51 -3.63
C MET A 325 0.41 -3.31 -4.24
N ASN A 326 0.64 -2.12 -3.70
CA ASN A 326 0.12 -0.89 -4.29
C ASN A 326 1.07 -0.34 -5.35
N TRP A 327 0.54 0.39 -6.29
CA TRP A 327 1.24 1.32 -7.15
C TRP A 327 1.04 2.73 -6.59
N MET A 328 2.06 3.40 -5.99
CA MET A 328 3.45 3.03 -5.85
C MET A 328 4.00 3.44 -4.47
N TYR A 329 5.29 3.12 -4.17
CA TYR A 329 5.88 3.34 -2.85
C TYR A 329 6.19 4.82 -2.60
N SER A 330 7.03 5.43 -3.44
CA SER A 330 7.42 6.84 -3.31
C SER A 330 7.38 7.56 -4.65
N GLU A 331 7.29 8.89 -4.61
CA GLU A 331 7.35 9.70 -5.82
C GLU A 331 8.79 9.74 -6.36
N ILE A 332 8.93 9.72 -7.71
CA ILE A 332 10.22 9.82 -8.41
C ILE A 332 10.71 11.27 -8.54
N TRP A 333 9.79 12.21 -8.53
CA TRP A 333 10.03 13.65 -8.63
C TRP A 333 8.97 14.39 -7.80
N PRO A 334 9.11 15.72 -7.58
CA PRO A 334 8.09 16.50 -6.86
C PRO A 334 6.73 16.48 -7.57
N SER A 335 5.88 15.55 -7.17
CA SER A 335 4.56 15.25 -7.69
C SER A 335 3.60 14.92 -6.55
N ALA A 336 2.35 14.60 -6.86
CA ALA A 336 1.33 14.27 -5.87
C ALA A 336 0.33 13.26 -6.46
N THR A 337 0.76 12.00 -6.65
CA THR A 337 -0.03 10.98 -7.35
C THR A 337 -0.27 9.73 -6.49
N TRP A 338 0.09 8.54 -6.99
CA TRP A 338 -0.18 7.23 -6.37
C TRP A 338 0.67 6.90 -5.15
N ALA A 339 1.79 7.61 -4.97
CA ALA A 339 2.77 7.24 -3.96
C ALA A 339 2.20 7.34 -2.54
N VAL A 340 2.63 6.41 -1.68
CA VAL A 340 2.26 6.40 -0.26
C VAL A 340 3.20 7.26 0.59
N ILE A 341 4.38 7.55 0.07
CA ILE A 341 5.37 8.50 0.61
C ILE A 341 5.67 9.53 -0.48
N ASP A 342 5.59 10.81 -0.15
CA ASP A 342 5.88 11.86 -1.11
C ASP A 342 7.38 11.95 -1.46
N TYR A 343 7.72 12.78 -2.45
CA TYR A 343 9.10 12.95 -2.91
C TYR A 343 10.07 13.38 -1.80
N TYR A 344 9.60 14.16 -0.82
CA TYR A 344 10.42 14.66 0.29
C TYR A 344 10.56 13.67 1.44
N GLY A 345 9.86 12.51 1.36
CA GLY A 345 9.90 11.46 2.37
C GLY A 345 8.79 11.58 3.42
N GLU A 346 7.81 12.45 3.23
CA GLU A 346 6.65 12.54 4.13
C GLU A 346 5.64 11.41 3.84
N PRO A 347 5.29 10.58 4.86
CA PRO A 347 4.25 9.58 4.70
C PRO A 347 2.86 10.23 4.58
N LYS A 348 2.11 9.90 3.52
CA LYS A 348 0.73 10.33 3.33
C LYS A 348 -0.22 9.55 4.27
N GLN A 349 -1.47 9.96 4.38
CA GLN A 349 -2.50 9.25 5.18
C GLN A 349 -2.60 7.76 4.82
N VAL A 350 -2.52 7.43 3.54
CA VAL A 350 -2.56 6.05 3.03
C VAL A 350 -1.43 5.18 3.59
N TYR A 351 -0.23 5.72 3.83
CA TYR A 351 0.87 4.99 4.46
C TYR A 351 0.47 4.49 5.86
N TYR A 352 -0.13 5.33 6.69
CA TYR A 352 -0.58 4.94 8.03
C TYR A 352 -1.73 3.96 8.00
N GLN A 353 -2.60 4.05 7.00
CA GLN A 353 -3.63 3.05 6.76
C GLN A 353 -2.99 1.70 6.35
N MET A 354 -2.02 1.71 5.45
CA MET A 354 -1.29 0.50 5.07
C MET A 354 -0.54 -0.11 6.25
N LYS A 355 0.13 0.70 7.06
CA LYS A 355 0.79 0.25 8.30
C LYS A 355 -0.16 -0.54 9.20
N LYS A 356 -1.40 -0.09 9.38
CA LYS A 356 -2.44 -0.80 10.14
C LYS A 356 -2.90 -2.06 9.42
N SER A 357 -3.23 -1.94 8.14
CA SER A 357 -3.74 -3.05 7.34
C SER A 357 -2.69 -4.14 7.12
N TYR A 358 -1.39 -3.82 7.19
CA TYR A 358 -0.26 -4.74 7.11
C TYR A 358 0.25 -5.25 8.47
N ALA A 359 -0.37 -4.83 9.58
CA ALA A 359 0.03 -5.33 10.90
C ALA A 359 -0.02 -6.87 10.96
N PRO A 360 0.88 -7.53 11.70
CA PRO A 360 0.92 -9.00 11.79
C PRO A 360 -0.40 -9.62 12.24
N VAL A 361 -1.14 -8.93 13.13
CA VAL A 361 -2.50 -9.31 13.53
C VAL A 361 -3.44 -8.16 13.16
N LEU A 362 -4.46 -8.44 12.37
CA LEU A 362 -5.41 -7.44 11.88
C LEU A 362 -6.83 -7.80 12.27
N LEU A 363 -7.51 -6.90 12.99
CA LEU A 363 -8.95 -6.94 13.22
C LEU A 363 -9.63 -5.96 12.26
N THR A 364 -10.53 -6.45 11.42
CA THR A 364 -11.20 -5.61 10.41
C THR A 364 -12.61 -6.09 10.09
N PHE A 365 -13.35 -5.24 9.40
CA PHE A 365 -14.60 -5.60 8.71
C PHE A 365 -14.37 -5.59 7.21
N VAL A 366 -14.79 -6.64 6.54
CA VAL A 366 -14.76 -6.72 5.08
C VAL A 366 -16.14 -7.05 4.53
N GLN A 367 -16.46 -6.50 3.37
CA GLN A 367 -17.66 -6.88 2.64
C GLN A 367 -17.38 -8.18 1.89
N LYS A 368 -18.28 -9.15 2.01
CA LYS A 368 -18.25 -10.42 1.26
C LYS A 368 -19.15 -10.32 0.03
N LYS A 369 -18.96 -11.22 -0.91
CA LYS A 369 -19.89 -11.41 -2.04
C LYS A 369 -21.32 -11.49 -1.54
N GLY A 370 -22.22 -10.77 -2.19
CA GLY A 370 -23.62 -10.67 -1.77
C GLY A 370 -23.91 -9.64 -0.69
N GLY A 371 -22.98 -8.73 -0.41
CA GLY A 371 -23.19 -7.55 0.44
C GLY A 371 -23.10 -7.79 1.95
N MET A 372 -22.86 -9.03 2.39
CA MET A 372 -22.70 -9.33 3.83
C MET A 372 -21.40 -8.74 4.39
N THR A 373 -21.45 -8.17 5.58
CA THR A 373 -20.25 -7.72 6.29
C THR A 373 -19.74 -8.83 7.21
N ALA A 374 -18.44 -9.12 7.10
CA ALA A 374 -17.74 -10.06 7.98
C ALA A 374 -16.76 -9.34 8.90
N LEU A 375 -16.87 -9.58 10.20
CA LEU A 375 -15.81 -9.26 11.15
C LEU A 375 -14.73 -10.32 11.01
N THR A 376 -13.52 -9.87 10.74
CA THR A 376 -12.38 -10.72 10.37
C THR A 376 -11.20 -10.47 11.30
N LEU A 377 -10.57 -11.54 11.77
CA LEU A 377 -9.27 -11.52 12.42
C LEU A 377 -8.28 -12.29 11.56
N VAL A 378 -7.26 -11.57 11.06
CA VAL A 378 -6.14 -12.14 10.30
C VAL A 378 -4.95 -12.29 11.23
N ASN A 379 -4.27 -13.42 11.15
CA ASN A 379 -3.09 -13.74 11.93
C ASN A 379 -1.96 -14.19 10.98
N ASP A 380 -0.90 -13.39 10.88
CA ASP A 380 0.32 -13.76 10.12
C ASP A 380 1.42 -14.32 11.03
N THR A 381 1.16 -14.46 12.34
CA THR A 381 2.14 -14.98 13.29
C THR A 381 2.18 -16.51 13.27
N ASP A 382 3.20 -17.09 13.87
CA ASP A 382 3.42 -18.54 14.00
C ASP A 382 2.68 -19.16 15.19
N GLN A 383 1.92 -18.36 15.96
CA GLN A 383 1.14 -18.80 17.10
C GLN A 383 -0.35 -18.67 16.81
N ALA A 384 -1.13 -19.68 17.21
CA ALA A 384 -2.58 -19.58 17.15
C ALA A 384 -3.11 -18.55 18.15
N ILE A 385 -4.16 -17.81 17.76
CA ILE A 385 -4.79 -16.78 18.58
C ILE A 385 -6.19 -17.23 18.98
N LYS A 386 -6.49 -17.18 20.28
CA LYS A 386 -7.85 -17.30 20.80
C LYS A 386 -8.21 -16.03 21.53
N THR A 387 -9.26 -15.34 21.09
CA THR A 387 -9.66 -14.07 21.68
C THR A 387 -11.17 -13.92 21.74
N LYS A 388 -11.64 -13.17 22.73
CA LYS A 388 -13.02 -12.70 22.82
C LYS A 388 -13.11 -11.33 22.15
N VAL A 389 -13.89 -11.22 21.08
CA VAL A 389 -14.16 -9.97 20.40
C VAL A 389 -15.50 -9.40 20.83
N THR A 390 -15.53 -8.09 21.07
CA THR A 390 -16.74 -7.31 21.25
C THR A 390 -16.98 -6.49 20.00
N TYR A 391 -18.19 -6.52 19.46
CA TYR A 391 -18.56 -5.74 18.27
C TYR A 391 -20.01 -5.27 18.35
N GLY A 392 -20.33 -4.25 17.59
CA GLY A 392 -21.66 -3.66 17.60
C GLY A 392 -21.71 -2.31 16.93
N VAL A 393 -22.82 -1.61 17.09
CA VAL A 393 -23.04 -0.27 16.55
C VAL A 393 -23.09 0.75 17.69
N LYS A 394 -22.37 1.86 17.49
CA LYS A 394 -22.40 3.05 18.34
C LYS A 394 -22.80 4.26 17.52
N THR A 395 -23.49 5.21 18.13
CA THR A 395 -23.66 6.55 17.56
C THR A 395 -22.33 7.31 17.60
N LEU A 396 -22.21 8.39 16.84
CA LEU A 396 -21.02 9.28 16.90
C LEU A 396 -20.77 9.84 18.30
N SER A 397 -21.84 10.03 19.12
CA SER A 397 -21.71 10.44 20.52
C SER A 397 -21.29 9.31 21.46
N GLY A 398 -21.23 8.05 20.99
CA GLY A 398 -20.79 6.89 21.76
C GLY A 398 -21.89 6.08 22.41
N ALA A 399 -23.17 6.43 22.23
CA ALA A 399 -24.27 5.62 22.73
C ALA A 399 -24.33 4.27 21.99
N SER A 400 -24.47 3.17 22.75
CA SER A 400 -24.58 1.84 22.15
C SER A 400 -25.96 1.64 21.53
N VAL A 401 -26.02 1.31 20.25
CA VAL A 401 -27.26 0.92 19.56
C VAL A 401 -27.51 -0.57 19.80
N TRP A 402 -26.51 -1.40 19.50
CA TRP A 402 -26.49 -2.80 19.88
C TRP A 402 -25.04 -3.27 20.07
N LYS A 403 -24.88 -4.39 20.78
CA LYS A 403 -23.58 -4.95 21.13
C LYS A 403 -23.66 -6.47 21.22
N LYS A 404 -22.70 -7.16 20.63
CA LYS A 404 -22.52 -8.61 20.71
C LYS A 404 -21.09 -8.97 21.12
N THR A 405 -20.89 -10.19 21.56
CA THR A 405 -19.57 -10.77 21.80
C THR A 405 -19.47 -12.13 21.19
N ALA A 406 -18.30 -12.46 20.65
CA ALA A 406 -18.00 -13.78 20.10
C ALA A 406 -16.58 -14.19 20.47
N THR A 407 -16.27 -15.48 20.33
CA THR A 407 -14.91 -15.98 20.45
C THR A 407 -14.38 -16.30 19.06
N LEU A 408 -13.23 -15.74 18.70
CA LEU A 408 -12.48 -16.09 17.50
C LEU A 408 -11.31 -17.00 17.87
N ASN A 409 -11.18 -18.10 17.15
CA ASN A 409 -10.02 -18.99 17.19
C ASN A 409 -9.37 -18.94 15.82
N VAL A 410 -8.16 -18.42 15.72
CA VAL A 410 -7.42 -18.24 14.49
C VAL A 410 -6.15 -19.05 14.54
N ALA A 411 -5.94 -19.92 13.56
CA ALA A 411 -4.71 -20.70 13.46
C ALA A 411 -3.49 -19.77 13.23
N ALA A 412 -2.30 -20.29 13.47
CA ALA A 412 -1.08 -19.68 12.98
C ALA A 412 -1.19 -19.47 11.46
N ASN A 413 -0.76 -18.32 10.97
CA ASN A 413 -0.86 -17.91 9.57
C ASN A 413 -2.28 -18.05 8.96
N GLY A 414 -3.34 -17.84 9.76
CA GLY A 414 -4.72 -18.11 9.39
C GLY A 414 -5.65 -16.90 9.45
N VAL A 415 -6.93 -17.18 9.15
CA VAL A 415 -8.03 -16.19 9.19
C VAL A 415 -9.23 -16.80 9.91
N ALA A 416 -9.93 -16.01 10.71
CA ALA A 416 -11.24 -16.37 11.23
C ALA A 416 -12.23 -15.23 10.98
N GLN A 417 -13.47 -15.60 10.61
CA GLN A 417 -14.51 -14.65 10.24
C GLN A 417 -15.83 -15.00 10.91
N ILE A 418 -16.60 -13.98 11.26
CA ILE A 418 -18.01 -14.09 11.64
C ILE A 418 -18.84 -13.10 10.84
N ILE A 419 -19.95 -13.55 10.31
CA ILE A 419 -20.90 -12.66 9.64
C ILE A 419 -21.55 -11.78 10.69
N VAL A 420 -21.55 -10.48 10.42
CA VAL A 420 -22.19 -9.50 11.27
C VAL A 420 -23.69 -9.51 10.99
N GLU A 421 -24.45 -9.97 11.97
CA GLU A 421 -25.91 -9.91 11.94
C GLU A 421 -26.36 -8.60 12.58
N GLY A 422 -27.04 -7.77 11.85
CA GLY A 422 -27.57 -6.48 12.25
C GLY A 422 -27.14 -5.36 11.33
N GLU A 423 -28.05 -4.47 11.04
CA GLU A 423 -27.84 -3.33 10.16
C GLU A 423 -27.48 -2.09 10.97
N ILE A 424 -26.71 -1.17 10.37
CA ILE A 424 -26.64 0.21 10.84
C ILE A 424 -27.91 0.90 10.33
N THR A 425 -28.93 0.92 11.15
CA THR A 425 -30.23 1.51 10.81
C THR A 425 -30.34 2.98 11.22
N GLN A 426 -29.33 3.51 11.91
CA GLN A 426 -29.35 4.85 12.50
C GLN A 426 -28.33 5.75 11.80
N GLU A 427 -28.79 6.93 11.40
CA GLU A 427 -27.89 8.00 10.93
C GLU A 427 -26.85 8.35 12.00
N ASN A 428 -25.66 8.79 11.58
CA ASN A 428 -24.57 9.16 12.48
C ASN A 428 -24.16 8.03 13.45
N ALA A 429 -24.09 6.80 12.95
CA ALA A 429 -23.65 5.63 13.67
C ALA A 429 -22.51 4.92 12.92
N TYR A 430 -21.75 4.09 13.60
CA TYR A 430 -20.67 3.29 13.03
C TYR A 430 -20.63 1.90 13.64
N LEU A 431 -20.22 0.93 12.85
CA LEU A 431 -19.91 -0.41 13.30
C LEU A 431 -18.51 -0.40 13.92
N TYR A 432 -18.32 -1.05 15.06
CA TYR A 432 -17.04 -1.15 15.75
C TYR A 432 -16.75 -2.58 16.17
N ALA A 433 -15.48 -2.90 16.29
CA ALA A 433 -15.02 -4.11 16.96
C ALA A 433 -13.76 -3.83 17.77
N GLU A 434 -13.61 -4.57 18.89
CA GLU A 434 -12.46 -4.49 19.77
C GLU A 434 -12.14 -5.86 20.38
N CYS A 435 -10.85 -6.18 20.50
CA CYS A 435 -10.38 -7.38 21.19
C CYS A 435 -8.97 -7.18 21.73
N LYS A 436 -8.48 -8.18 22.49
CA LYS A 436 -7.06 -8.28 22.85
C LYS A 436 -6.47 -9.51 22.17
N ALA A 437 -5.40 -9.33 21.42
CA ALA A 437 -4.68 -10.40 20.76
C ALA A 437 -3.18 -10.20 20.95
N ASN A 438 -2.44 -11.25 21.28
CA ASN A 438 -0.98 -11.21 21.53
C ASN A 438 -0.52 -10.10 22.47
N GLY A 439 -1.33 -9.80 23.51
CA GLY A 439 -1.04 -8.73 24.49
C GLY A 439 -1.41 -7.32 24.02
N GLU A 440 -1.79 -7.13 22.78
CA GLU A 440 -2.17 -5.83 22.20
C GLU A 440 -3.68 -5.65 22.20
N SER A 441 -4.13 -4.40 22.33
CA SER A 441 -5.53 -4.01 22.15
C SER A 441 -5.75 -3.63 20.69
N LEU A 442 -6.60 -4.37 20.01
CA LEU A 442 -6.99 -4.12 18.64
C LEU A 442 -8.39 -3.50 18.60
N SER A 443 -8.55 -2.48 17.75
CA SER A 443 -9.84 -1.87 17.48
C SER A 443 -9.97 -1.52 16.00
N THR A 444 -11.20 -1.59 15.49
CA THR A 444 -11.53 -1.17 14.13
C THR A 444 -12.92 -0.54 14.09
N VAL A 445 -13.10 0.37 13.14
CA VAL A 445 -14.38 0.99 12.86
C VAL A 445 -14.71 0.83 11.36
N TYR A 446 -15.99 0.78 11.07
CA TYR A 446 -16.49 0.67 9.70
C TYR A 446 -17.79 1.43 9.60
N SER A 447 -17.97 2.17 8.52
CA SER A 447 -19.25 2.77 8.19
C SER A 447 -19.68 2.33 6.80
N TYR A 448 -20.98 2.20 6.64
CA TYR A 448 -21.61 2.13 5.33
C TYR A 448 -21.53 3.52 4.67
N ASP A 449 -22.11 3.72 3.50
CA ASP A 449 -22.03 4.94 2.65
C ASP A 449 -22.30 6.30 3.34
N MET A 450 -22.36 6.33 4.65
CA MET A 450 -22.84 7.48 5.40
C MET A 450 -21.75 8.48 5.81
N TRP A 451 -20.47 8.21 5.53
CA TRP A 451 -19.40 9.13 5.95
C TRP A 451 -19.54 10.53 5.36
N HIS A 452 -19.94 10.65 4.09
CA HIS A 452 -20.15 11.92 3.41
C HIS A 452 -21.35 12.72 3.96
N THR A 453 -22.33 12.05 4.56
CA THR A 453 -23.49 12.67 5.21
C THR A 453 -23.30 12.85 6.71
N CYS A 454 -22.30 12.20 7.32
CA CYS A 454 -22.04 12.27 8.75
C CYS A 454 -21.56 13.67 9.16
N ARG A 455 -22.23 14.25 10.13
CA ARG A 455 -21.82 15.50 10.78
C ARG A 455 -20.88 15.18 11.94
N PHE A 456 -19.59 15.02 11.61
CA PHE A 456 -18.57 14.79 12.64
C PHE A 456 -18.42 16.03 13.51
N ALA A 457 -18.60 15.88 14.82
CA ALA A 457 -18.36 16.94 15.79
C ALA A 457 -16.93 16.96 16.32
N SER A 458 -16.23 15.84 16.22
CA SER A 458 -14.81 15.65 16.58
C SER A 458 -14.42 16.31 17.90
N LYS A 459 -15.10 15.90 19.00
CA LYS A 459 -14.78 16.42 20.34
C LYS A 459 -13.71 15.57 21.00
N TYR A 460 -12.52 16.12 21.13
CA TYR A 460 -11.40 15.50 21.85
C TYR A 460 -10.55 16.52 22.62
N THR A 461 -9.73 16.00 23.51
CA THR A 461 -8.69 16.76 24.21
C THR A 461 -7.37 16.04 24.06
N TYR A 462 -6.26 16.77 24.14
CA TYR A 462 -4.94 16.15 24.10
C TYR A 462 -3.99 16.76 25.11
N LYS A 463 -2.94 16.00 25.47
CA LYS A 463 -1.83 16.43 26.31
C LYS A 463 -0.54 16.00 25.67
N VAL A 464 0.45 16.88 25.66
CA VAL A 464 1.79 16.62 25.13
C VAL A 464 2.76 16.49 26.29
N LYS A 465 3.60 15.47 26.26
CA LYS A 465 4.69 15.23 27.20
C LYS A 465 5.98 15.04 26.40
N LYS A 466 7.05 15.75 26.79
CA LYS A 466 8.40 15.50 26.24
C LYS A 466 8.91 14.15 26.70
N THR A 467 9.54 13.40 25.79
CA THR A 467 10.23 12.14 26.05
C THR A 467 11.72 12.30 25.76
N GLU A 468 12.52 11.29 26.02
CA GLU A 468 13.96 11.31 25.72
C GLU A 468 14.22 11.53 24.22
N ASN A 469 13.42 10.92 23.35
CA ASN A 469 13.62 10.92 21.90
C ASN A 469 12.55 11.70 21.12
N GLY A 470 11.79 12.60 21.77
CA GLY A 470 10.75 13.39 21.10
C GLY A 470 9.54 13.70 21.96
N LEU A 471 8.33 13.42 21.47
CA LEU A 471 7.06 13.75 22.15
C LEU A 471 6.17 12.52 22.32
N ALA A 472 5.40 12.49 23.41
CA ALA A 472 4.26 11.60 23.61
C ALA A 472 2.98 12.44 23.65
N VAL A 473 2.09 12.23 22.69
CA VAL A 473 0.81 12.95 22.57
C VAL A 473 -0.32 12.04 22.96
N THR A 474 -0.94 12.28 24.10
CA THR A 474 -2.07 11.50 24.58
C THR A 474 -3.37 12.21 24.25
N ILE A 475 -4.21 11.59 23.44
CA ILE A 475 -5.49 12.10 22.96
C ILE A 475 -6.61 11.31 23.63
N LYS A 476 -7.68 12.00 24.03
CA LYS A 476 -8.89 11.41 24.56
C LYS A 476 -10.10 11.94 23.79
N ALA A 477 -10.76 11.06 23.05
CA ALA A 477 -11.98 11.37 22.33
C ALA A 477 -13.18 11.39 23.27
N LYS A 478 -14.03 12.40 23.17
CA LYS A 478 -15.32 12.48 23.86
C LYS A 478 -16.46 11.99 22.98
N GLU A 479 -16.35 12.23 21.68
CA GLU A 479 -17.22 11.74 20.62
C GLU A 479 -16.34 11.08 19.56
N PHE A 480 -16.92 10.39 18.60
CA PHE A 480 -16.18 9.84 17.47
C PHE A 480 -15.40 10.95 16.76
N ALA A 481 -14.13 10.73 16.53
CA ALA A 481 -13.27 11.64 15.81
C ALA A 481 -12.64 10.93 14.61
N LYS A 482 -12.90 11.46 13.40
CA LYS A 482 -12.37 10.92 12.15
C LYS A 482 -11.05 11.59 11.79
N GLY A 483 -10.07 10.79 11.42
CA GLY A 483 -8.82 11.25 10.81
C GLY A 483 -8.04 12.23 11.69
N ILE A 484 -7.82 11.90 12.97
CA ILE A 484 -6.97 12.74 13.84
C ILE A 484 -5.57 12.79 13.26
N THR A 485 -5.09 14.01 13.03
CA THR A 485 -3.83 14.29 12.37
C THR A 485 -2.92 15.11 13.27
N LEU A 486 -1.68 14.68 13.40
CA LEU A 486 -0.60 15.37 14.09
C LEU A 486 0.40 15.88 13.05
N ARG A 487 0.77 17.17 13.15
CA ARG A 487 1.72 17.80 12.22
C ARG A 487 2.74 18.63 12.97
N LEU A 488 3.98 18.58 12.48
CA LEU A 488 5.08 19.43 12.88
C LEU A 488 5.67 20.08 11.61
N PRO A 489 6.29 21.24 11.70
CA PRO A 489 7.06 21.80 10.57
C PRO A 489 8.10 20.80 10.07
N ASP A 490 8.30 20.72 8.76
CA ASP A 490 9.17 19.70 8.15
C ASP A 490 8.81 18.27 8.58
N ASN A 491 7.55 17.93 8.45
CA ASN A 491 6.95 16.69 8.98
C ASN A 491 7.69 15.40 8.58
N TYR A 492 8.37 15.40 7.43
CA TYR A 492 9.21 14.29 6.94
C TYR A 492 10.39 13.94 7.87
N LYS A 493 10.84 14.87 8.74
CA LYS A 493 11.94 14.65 9.69
C LYS A 493 11.57 13.77 10.89
N TYR A 494 10.28 13.51 11.08
CA TYR A 494 9.77 12.82 12.26
C TYR A 494 9.19 11.45 11.89
N THR A 495 9.23 10.54 12.88
CA THR A 495 8.53 9.27 12.79
C THR A 495 7.41 9.26 13.81
N TYR A 496 6.18 9.05 13.34
CA TYR A 496 4.99 8.93 14.16
C TYR A 496 4.65 7.46 14.35
N SER A 497 4.38 7.05 15.60
CA SER A 497 3.91 5.68 15.84
C SER A 497 2.56 5.39 15.18
N ASP A 498 1.71 6.42 15.04
CA ASP A 498 0.47 6.42 14.23
C ASP A 498 0.09 7.86 13.86
N ASN A 499 -0.67 8.04 12.78
CA ASN A 499 -1.21 9.33 12.36
C ASN A 499 -2.48 9.12 11.51
N TYR A 500 -3.27 10.16 11.27
CA TYR A 500 -4.50 10.10 10.45
C TYR A 500 -5.47 8.99 10.88
N PHE A 501 -5.67 8.81 12.17
CA PHE A 501 -6.46 7.71 12.72
C PHE A 501 -7.83 8.15 13.24
N ASP A 502 -8.78 7.23 13.16
CA ASP A 502 -10.08 7.39 13.80
C ASP A 502 -10.02 7.02 15.27
N MET A 503 -10.83 7.68 16.10
CA MET A 503 -11.02 7.32 17.51
C MET A 503 -12.50 7.16 17.83
N GLN A 504 -12.82 6.09 18.54
CA GLN A 504 -14.15 5.88 19.09
C GLN A 504 -14.43 6.84 20.25
N ALA A 505 -15.70 7.14 20.49
CA ALA A 505 -16.10 7.90 21.68
C ALA A 505 -15.63 7.18 22.96
N GLY A 506 -14.97 7.92 23.84
CA GLY A 506 -14.39 7.42 25.11
C GLY A 506 -12.99 6.81 24.97
N GLU A 507 -12.48 6.63 23.76
CA GLU A 507 -11.15 6.07 23.51
C GLU A 507 -10.04 7.02 23.98
N LYS A 508 -8.94 6.41 24.46
CA LYS A 508 -7.70 7.12 24.80
C LYS A 508 -6.54 6.47 24.05
N LYS A 509 -5.77 7.28 23.31
CA LYS A 509 -4.63 6.84 22.53
C LYS A 509 -3.42 7.72 22.81
N THR A 510 -2.24 7.12 22.85
CA THR A 510 -0.97 7.86 22.91
C THR A 510 -0.19 7.60 21.62
N VAL A 511 0.19 8.67 20.95
CA VAL A 511 1.08 8.64 19.79
C VAL A 511 2.45 9.14 20.22
N TYR A 512 3.48 8.40 19.84
CA TYR A 512 4.87 8.77 20.03
C TYR A 512 5.40 9.39 18.74
N ILE A 513 6.06 10.53 18.87
CA ILE A 513 6.73 11.24 17.77
C ILE A 513 8.21 11.20 18.09
N VAL A 514 8.99 10.57 17.23
CA VAL A 514 10.46 10.46 17.37
C VAL A 514 11.12 11.51 16.50
N GLY A 515 12.08 12.22 17.07
CA GLY A 515 12.82 13.32 16.46
C GLY A 515 12.92 14.53 17.39
N GLU A 516 13.70 15.54 17.03
CA GLU A 516 13.90 16.77 17.82
C GLU A 516 12.68 17.70 17.69
N ALA A 517 11.55 17.27 18.25
CA ALA A 517 10.27 17.97 18.17
C ALA A 517 10.04 18.89 19.36
N LYS A 518 9.46 20.08 19.10
CA LYS A 518 9.00 21.01 20.13
C LYS A 518 7.49 20.93 20.28
N ALA A 519 7.01 20.90 21.53
CA ALA A 519 5.60 20.76 21.82
C ALA A 519 4.76 21.97 21.35
N GLU A 520 5.33 23.15 21.34
CA GLU A 520 4.71 24.39 20.85
C GLU A 520 4.46 24.41 19.34
N ASP A 521 5.25 23.67 18.56
CA ASP A 521 5.14 23.58 17.11
C ASP A 521 4.11 22.53 16.66
N LEU A 522 3.65 21.67 17.60
CA LEU A 522 2.73 20.59 17.27
C LEU A 522 1.31 21.09 17.03
N THR A 523 0.80 20.81 15.86
CA THR A 523 -0.61 20.98 15.52
C THR A 523 -1.35 19.64 15.62
N VAL A 524 -2.53 19.64 16.25
CA VAL A 524 -3.45 18.48 16.30
C VAL A 524 -4.78 18.91 15.71
N THR A 525 -5.14 18.29 14.60
CA THR A 525 -6.38 18.57 13.85
C THR A 525 -7.15 17.27 13.57
N ASP A 526 -8.21 17.34 12.79
CA ASP A 526 -9.03 16.20 12.38
C ASP A 526 -9.78 16.51 11.08
N PHE A 527 -10.30 15.48 10.43
CA PHE A 527 -11.02 15.59 9.17
C PHE A 527 -12.15 16.63 9.22
N ALA A 528 -12.95 16.66 10.30
CA ALA A 528 -14.09 17.59 10.39
C ALA A 528 -13.65 19.06 10.42
N LYS A 529 -12.50 19.36 11.05
CA LYS A 529 -11.93 20.72 11.07
C LYS A 529 -11.35 21.11 9.72
N GLU A 530 -10.66 20.17 9.06
CA GLU A 530 -10.03 20.42 7.75
C GLU A 530 -11.07 20.71 6.65
N ILE A 531 -12.22 20.01 6.67
CA ILE A 531 -13.27 20.19 5.66
C ILE A 531 -14.29 21.28 5.97
N LYS A 532 -14.26 21.90 7.17
CA LYS A 532 -15.16 23.00 7.49
C LYS A 532 -14.97 24.16 6.53
N ASN A 533 -16.09 24.71 6.08
CA ASN A 533 -16.07 26.04 5.45
C ASN A 533 -15.66 27.08 6.50
N ALA A 534 -14.79 28.01 6.11
CA ALA A 534 -14.37 29.10 6.95
C ALA A 534 -15.53 30.04 7.31
#